data_436abb4ba01c115c95b9719ec64bb5a9
#
_entry.id   436abb4ba01c115c95b9719ec64bb5a9
#
_cell.length_a   1.000
_cell.length_b   1.000
_cell.length_c   1.000
_cell.angle_alpha   90.00
_cell.angle_beta   90.00
_cell.angle_gamma   90.00
#
_symmetry.space_group_name_H-M   'P 1'
#
loop_
_entity.id
_entity.type
_entity.pdbx_description
1 polymer ?
#
loop_
_entity_poly.entity_id
_entity_poly.type
_entity_poly.pdbx_seq_one_letter_code
_entity_poly.pdbx_strand_id
1 'polypeptide(L)'
;DKSNGEVPSKEELRRTRSTPLVRRIADEHGIDDLTRIEGSGLSGRVTKEDIQAYIDAGKHLEQQREPSQPSQPAGEQQNRQPLDRDLETPEVEIGDRDRIEAMSPQRKMIAEHMVKSRSVSAHAQTVHEVDFSNVVEARKQRKQEFADRGVKLTYTAYIMKAAADALREFPMVNAAMDPDEEHIIYRGDIDIGMAVALDGSLIVPSIDGVDELSLLGIAR
;
A
#
# COMPACT_ATOMS: atom_id res chain seq x y z
N ASP A 1 49.08 -17.97 23.36
CA ASP A 1 47.90 -17.06 23.26
C ASP A 1 47.53 -16.89 21.80
N LYS A 2 46.46 -17.56 21.42
CA LYS A 2 45.95 -17.51 20.08
C LYS A 2 44.83 -16.47 20.04
N SER A 3 45.09 -15.29 19.51
CA SER A 3 44.06 -14.33 19.17
C SER A 3 43.32 -14.84 17.94
N ASN A 4 42.08 -15.24 18.16
CA ASN A 4 41.12 -15.63 17.16
C ASN A 4 40.78 -14.40 16.33
N GLY A 5 41.08 -14.42 15.04
CA GLY A 5 40.80 -13.31 14.11
C GLY A 5 39.33 -13.24 13.74
N GLU A 6 38.50 -12.80 14.65
CA GLU A 6 37.13 -12.41 14.37
C GLU A 6 37.14 -11.06 13.64
N VAL A 7 36.61 -11.04 12.44
CA VAL A 7 36.40 -9.80 11.68
C VAL A 7 35.39 -8.97 12.44
N PRO A 8 35.75 -7.74 12.92
CA PRO A 8 34.83 -6.94 13.72
C PRO A 8 33.55 -6.61 12.94
N SER A 9 32.42 -6.65 13.62
CA SER A 9 31.11 -6.37 13.01
C SER A 9 31.02 -4.93 12.49
N LYS A 10 30.15 -4.66 11.51
CA LYS A 10 29.91 -3.30 10.98
C LYS A 10 29.65 -2.28 12.09
N GLU A 11 29.00 -2.70 13.16
CA GLU A 11 28.63 -1.87 14.30
C GLU A 11 29.86 -1.55 15.22
N GLU A 12 30.76 -2.51 15.40
CA GLU A 12 32.02 -2.32 16.10
C GLU A 12 32.99 -1.42 15.33
N LEU A 13 33.08 -1.57 14.00
CA LEU A 13 33.87 -0.68 13.14
C LEU A 13 33.30 0.76 13.16
N ARG A 14 31.98 0.90 13.16
CA ARG A 14 31.29 2.20 13.29
C ARG A 14 31.60 2.86 14.63
N ARG A 15 31.70 2.07 15.71
CA ARG A 15 31.94 2.53 17.07
C ARG A 15 33.39 2.91 17.35
N THR A 16 34.35 2.21 16.73
CA THR A 16 35.79 2.43 16.94
C THR A 16 36.38 3.47 16.00
N ARG A 17 35.81 3.64 14.77
CA ARG A 17 36.35 4.55 13.74
C ARG A 17 35.66 5.92 13.67
N SER A 18 34.66 6.23 14.50
CA SER A 18 33.95 7.51 14.45
C SER A 18 33.70 8.13 15.81
N THR A 19 33.61 9.45 15.87
CA THR A 19 33.22 10.19 17.09
C THR A 19 31.67 10.21 17.20
N PRO A 20 31.10 10.46 18.41
CA PRO A 20 29.65 10.60 18.59
C PRO A 20 29.00 11.65 17.67
N LEU A 21 29.73 12.73 17.36
CA LEU A 21 29.28 13.80 16.47
C LEU A 21 29.16 13.29 15.01
N VAL A 22 30.18 12.57 14.55
CA VAL A 22 30.20 11.98 13.18
C VAL A 22 29.06 10.99 13.00
N ARG A 23 28.75 10.20 14.03
CA ARG A 23 27.62 9.27 14.02
C ARG A 23 26.28 9.98 13.89
N ARG A 24 26.09 11.09 14.61
CA ARG A 24 24.87 11.90 14.52
C ARG A 24 24.69 12.47 13.11
N ILE A 25 25.75 13.01 12.52
CA ILE A 25 25.72 13.54 11.14
C ILE A 25 25.42 12.41 10.13
N ALA A 26 26.00 11.22 10.32
CA ALA A 26 25.72 10.05 9.50
C ALA A 26 24.26 9.65 9.58
N ASP A 27 23.67 9.60 10.78
CA ASP A 27 22.27 9.26 11.01
C ASP A 27 21.31 10.32 10.41
N GLU A 28 21.65 11.61 10.51
CA GLU A 28 20.85 12.72 9.90
C GLU A 28 20.83 12.65 8.37
N HIS A 29 21.88 12.12 7.75
CA HIS A 29 22.01 12.03 6.28
C HIS A 29 21.81 10.61 5.74
N GLY A 30 21.37 9.64 6.57
CA GLY A 30 21.07 8.27 6.16
C GLY A 30 22.31 7.48 5.70
N ILE A 31 23.47 7.74 6.28
CA ILE A 31 24.74 7.05 5.98
C ILE A 31 24.92 5.88 6.94
N ASP A 32 24.58 4.68 6.52
CA ASP A 32 24.67 3.47 7.35
C ASP A 32 26.08 2.88 7.41
N ASP A 33 26.92 3.09 6.42
CA ASP A 33 28.24 2.50 6.32
C ASP A 33 29.36 3.54 6.28
N LEU A 34 29.93 3.81 7.46
CA LEU A 34 31.06 4.74 7.63
C LEU A 34 32.41 4.15 7.17
N THR A 35 32.47 2.86 6.81
CA THR A 35 33.73 2.24 6.34
C THR A 35 34.13 2.69 4.93
N ARG A 36 33.19 3.26 4.19
CA ARG A 36 33.39 3.83 2.84
C ARG A 36 33.96 5.26 2.86
N ILE A 37 34.04 5.87 4.04
CA ILE A 37 34.60 7.20 4.20
C ILE A 37 36.07 7.05 4.65
N GLU A 38 37.00 7.59 3.88
CA GLU A 38 38.42 7.62 4.23
C GLU A 38 38.60 8.61 5.39
N GLY A 39 38.96 8.10 6.59
CA GLY A 39 39.15 8.93 7.78
C GLY A 39 40.52 9.55 7.81
N SER A 40 40.62 10.88 7.89
CA SER A 40 41.86 11.66 8.03
C SER A 40 42.35 11.74 9.46
N GLY A 41 41.58 11.28 10.47
CA GLY A 41 41.93 11.37 11.88
C GLY A 41 42.93 10.30 12.36
N LEU A 42 43.38 10.45 13.60
CA LEU A 42 44.37 9.56 14.23
C LEU A 42 43.90 8.10 14.19
N SER A 43 44.72 7.20 13.65
CA SER A 43 44.36 5.77 13.44
C SER A 43 43.23 5.52 12.45
N GLY A 44 43.01 6.39 11.43
CA GLY A 44 42.04 6.23 10.41
C GLY A 44 40.61 6.50 10.89
N ARG A 45 40.42 7.34 11.88
CA ARG A 45 39.11 7.77 12.35
C ARG A 45 38.48 8.79 11.39
N VAL A 46 37.19 8.62 11.11
CA VAL A 46 36.43 9.60 10.34
C VAL A 46 36.21 10.85 11.19
N THR A 47 36.63 11.99 10.68
CA THR A 47 36.43 13.31 11.30
C THR A 47 35.17 13.98 10.78
N LYS A 48 34.77 15.11 11.39
CA LYS A 48 33.65 15.92 10.91
C LYS A 48 33.86 16.42 9.48
N GLU A 49 35.11 16.77 9.16
CA GLU A 49 35.47 17.29 7.84
C GLU A 49 35.35 16.20 6.74
N ASP A 50 35.73 14.97 7.07
CA ASP A 50 35.64 13.82 6.15
C ASP A 50 34.18 13.48 5.80
N ILE A 51 33.28 13.42 6.79
CA ILE A 51 31.89 13.12 6.55
C ILE A 51 31.18 14.27 5.81
N GLN A 52 31.56 15.53 6.11
CA GLN A 52 31.01 16.68 5.38
C GLN A 52 31.44 16.65 3.91
N ALA A 53 32.72 16.40 3.62
CA ALA A 53 33.23 16.26 2.27
C ALA A 53 32.55 15.11 1.49
N TYR A 54 32.25 14.01 2.19
CA TYR A 54 31.54 12.87 1.62
C TYR A 54 30.08 13.21 1.25
N ILE A 55 29.39 13.98 2.11
CA ILE A 55 28.04 14.48 1.85
C ILE A 55 28.05 15.47 0.66
N ASP A 56 28.96 16.44 0.68
CA ASP A 56 29.09 17.47 -0.36
C ASP A 56 29.46 16.88 -1.73
N ALA A 57 30.19 15.78 -1.74
CA ALA A 57 30.47 15.00 -2.96
C ALA A 57 29.26 14.18 -3.46
N GLY A 58 28.14 14.19 -2.77
CA GLY A 58 26.90 13.46 -3.15
C GLY A 58 26.98 11.93 -3.03
N LYS A 59 28.06 11.39 -2.51
CA LYS A 59 28.29 9.94 -2.42
C LYS A 59 27.35 9.21 -1.45
N HIS A 60 26.72 9.93 -0.53
CA HIS A 60 25.69 9.39 0.39
C HIS A 60 24.42 8.97 -0.36
N LEU A 61 24.11 9.60 -1.51
CA LEU A 61 22.96 9.26 -2.33
C LEU A 61 23.12 7.92 -3.08
N GLU A 62 24.36 7.47 -3.26
CA GLU A 62 24.67 6.17 -3.85
C GLU A 62 24.41 5.02 -2.85
N GLN A 63 24.58 5.27 -1.54
CA GLN A 63 24.26 4.27 -0.50
C GLN A 63 22.77 3.98 -0.37
N GLN A 64 21.92 4.97 -0.64
CA GLN A 64 20.46 4.82 -0.59
C GLN A 64 19.90 4.10 -1.84
N ARG A 65 20.72 3.89 -2.87
CA ARG A 65 20.32 3.24 -4.14
C ARG A 65 20.71 1.76 -4.25
N GLU A 66 21.53 1.23 -3.36
CA GLU A 66 21.82 -0.20 -3.32
C GLU A 66 20.84 -0.90 -2.37
N PRO A 67 19.90 -1.74 -2.89
CA PRO A 67 19.11 -2.61 -2.03
C PRO A 67 20.05 -3.65 -1.42
N SER A 68 20.06 -3.75 -0.11
CA SER A 68 20.70 -4.83 0.63
C SER A 68 20.11 -6.15 0.14
N GLN A 69 20.86 -6.94 -0.62
CA GLN A 69 20.49 -8.31 -0.92
C GLN A 69 20.57 -9.13 0.38
N PRO A 70 19.50 -9.75 0.84
CA PRO A 70 19.59 -10.80 1.84
C PRO A 70 20.25 -12.02 1.20
N SER A 71 21.25 -12.58 1.88
CA SER A 71 21.87 -13.85 1.54
C SER A 71 20.80 -14.95 1.48
N GLN A 72 20.51 -15.43 0.27
CA GLN A 72 19.60 -16.54 0.02
C GLN A 72 20.25 -17.85 0.48
N PRO A 73 19.54 -18.74 1.20
CA PRO A 73 19.90 -20.15 1.23
C PRO A 73 19.65 -20.75 -0.17
N ALA A 74 20.63 -21.48 -0.66
CA ALA A 74 20.55 -22.22 -1.92
C ALA A 74 19.45 -23.30 -1.81
N GLY A 75 18.29 -23.04 -2.41
CA GLY A 75 17.18 -23.96 -2.58
C GLY A 75 16.42 -23.52 -3.81
N GLU A 76 16.49 -24.34 -4.82
CA GLU A 76 15.71 -24.41 -6.06
C GLU A 76 14.87 -23.18 -6.44
N GLN A 77 15.48 -22.28 -7.20
CA GLN A 77 14.74 -21.30 -7.99
C GLN A 77 13.94 -22.05 -9.07
N GLN A 78 12.71 -22.47 -8.71
CA GLN A 78 11.70 -22.67 -9.74
C GLN A 78 11.50 -21.31 -10.41
N ASN A 79 11.89 -21.28 -11.69
CA ASN A 79 11.70 -20.18 -12.63
C ASN A 79 10.19 -19.83 -12.70
N ARG A 80 9.71 -19.04 -11.74
CA ARG A 80 8.40 -18.39 -11.82
C ARG A 80 8.56 -17.22 -12.76
N GLN A 81 8.35 -17.47 -14.04
CA GLN A 81 8.11 -16.39 -14.99
C GLN A 81 6.96 -15.54 -14.44
N PRO A 82 7.11 -14.21 -14.36
CA PRO A 82 5.97 -13.33 -14.12
C PRO A 82 4.89 -13.72 -15.15
N LEU A 83 3.66 -13.83 -14.71
CA LEU A 83 2.50 -13.99 -15.61
C LEU A 83 2.30 -12.66 -16.38
N ASP A 84 3.32 -12.29 -17.14
CA ASP A 84 3.21 -11.31 -18.19
C ASP A 84 2.53 -12.07 -19.35
N ARG A 85 1.21 -12.24 -19.21
CA ARG A 85 0.39 -12.57 -20.35
C ARG A 85 0.42 -11.32 -21.20
N ASP A 86 1.28 -11.33 -22.21
CA ASP A 86 1.11 -10.50 -23.39
C ASP A 86 -0.30 -10.76 -23.91
N LEU A 87 -1.27 -10.02 -23.36
CA LEU A 87 -2.60 -9.99 -23.90
C LEU A 87 -2.47 -9.26 -25.24
N GLU A 88 -2.27 -10.02 -26.30
CA GLU A 88 -2.37 -9.47 -27.64
C GLU A 88 -3.75 -8.80 -27.72
N THR A 89 -3.76 -7.47 -27.67
CA THR A 89 -4.98 -6.70 -27.91
C THR A 89 -5.33 -6.87 -29.39
N PRO A 90 -6.52 -7.37 -29.71
CA PRO A 90 -6.92 -7.52 -31.10
C PRO A 90 -6.86 -6.16 -31.81
N GLU A 91 -6.31 -6.16 -33.00
CA GLU A 91 -6.24 -4.99 -33.85
C GLU A 91 -7.67 -4.55 -34.22
N VAL A 92 -8.01 -3.30 -33.95
CA VAL A 92 -9.36 -2.76 -34.25
C VAL A 92 -9.33 -2.12 -35.61
N GLU A 93 -10.07 -2.72 -36.59
CA GLU A 93 -10.26 -2.12 -37.89
C GLU A 93 -11.18 -0.90 -37.80
N ILE A 94 -10.72 0.22 -38.35
CA ILE A 94 -11.46 1.49 -38.36
C ILE A 94 -12.17 1.61 -39.70
N GLY A 95 -13.49 1.64 -39.68
CA GLY A 95 -14.33 1.81 -40.87
C GLY A 95 -14.57 3.28 -41.23
N ASP A 96 -14.98 3.55 -42.48
CA ASP A 96 -15.20 4.91 -43.00
C ASP A 96 -16.26 5.73 -42.24
N ARG A 97 -17.15 5.10 -41.47
CA ARG A 97 -18.18 5.76 -40.67
C ARG A 97 -17.83 5.89 -39.19
N ASP A 98 -16.67 5.43 -38.79
CA ASP A 98 -16.26 5.44 -37.40
C ASP A 98 -15.76 6.82 -36.98
N ARG A 99 -16.13 7.20 -35.78
CA ARG A 99 -15.66 8.44 -35.16
C ARG A 99 -14.57 8.12 -34.17
N ILE A 100 -13.41 8.71 -34.38
CA ILE A 100 -12.27 8.60 -33.47
C ILE A 100 -12.27 9.77 -32.51
N GLU A 101 -12.25 9.49 -31.21
CA GLU A 101 -12.15 10.48 -30.15
C GLU A 101 -10.99 10.12 -29.21
N ALA A 102 -10.16 11.11 -28.90
CA ALA A 102 -9.06 10.90 -27.96
C ALA A 102 -9.59 10.68 -26.53
N MET A 103 -9.05 9.68 -25.85
CA MET A 103 -9.40 9.42 -24.44
C MET A 103 -8.86 10.53 -23.53
N SER A 104 -9.69 11.00 -22.61
CA SER A 104 -9.21 11.87 -21.54
C SER A 104 -8.19 11.15 -20.65
N PRO A 105 -7.25 11.87 -20.00
CA PRO A 105 -6.26 11.26 -19.11
C PRO A 105 -6.90 10.40 -18.01
N GLN A 106 -8.03 10.86 -17.47
CA GLN A 106 -8.79 10.13 -16.45
C GLN A 106 -9.34 8.79 -16.98
N ARG A 107 -9.95 8.79 -18.20
CA ARG A 107 -10.45 7.55 -18.82
C ARG A 107 -9.33 6.56 -19.11
N LYS A 108 -8.17 7.06 -19.56
CA LYS A 108 -6.99 6.23 -19.81
C LYS A 108 -6.54 5.54 -18.53
N MET A 109 -6.42 6.28 -17.42
CA MET A 109 -6.04 5.74 -16.11
C MET A 109 -7.05 4.67 -15.62
N ILE A 110 -8.36 4.93 -15.77
CA ILE A 110 -9.39 3.95 -15.41
C ILE A 110 -9.25 2.67 -16.25
N ALA A 111 -9.03 2.80 -17.55
CA ALA A 111 -8.86 1.65 -18.44
C ALA A 111 -7.63 0.80 -18.02
N GLU A 112 -6.49 1.43 -17.77
CA GLU A 112 -5.27 0.77 -17.29
C GLU A 112 -5.50 0.04 -15.95
N HIS A 113 -6.18 0.68 -15.00
CA HIS A 113 -6.50 0.05 -13.71
C HIS A 113 -7.46 -1.14 -13.87
N MET A 114 -8.46 -1.05 -14.75
CA MET A 114 -9.41 -2.15 -14.97
C MET A 114 -8.75 -3.36 -15.64
N VAL A 115 -7.89 -3.13 -16.61
CA VAL A 115 -7.10 -4.21 -17.24
C VAL A 115 -6.20 -4.87 -16.19
N LYS A 116 -5.47 -4.09 -15.41
CA LYS A 116 -4.61 -4.60 -14.33
C LYS A 116 -5.40 -5.39 -13.30
N SER A 117 -6.54 -4.88 -12.86
CA SER A 117 -7.43 -5.58 -11.91
C SER A 117 -7.84 -6.96 -12.41
N ARG A 118 -8.21 -7.08 -13.67
CA ARG A 118 -8.63 -8.35 -14.26
C ARG A 118 -7.47 -9.35 -14.45
N SER A 119 -6.27 -8.88 -14.66
CA SER A 119 -5.10 -9.75 -14.83
C SER A 119 -4.51 -10.22 -13.50
N VAL A 120 -4.57 -9.38 -12.46
CA VAL A 120 -3.96 -9.66 -11.16
C VAL A 120 -4.93 -10.35 -10.19
N SER A 121 -6.23 -9.95 -10.20
CA SER A 121 -7.19 -10.44 -9.22
C SER A 121 -8.03 -11.61 -9.75
N ALA A 122 -8.06 -12.71 -9.01
CA ALA A 122 -8.98 -13.81 -9.26
C ALA A 122 -10.40 -13.42 -8.77
N HIS A 123 -11.30 -13.07 -9.72
CA HIS A 123 -12.66 -12.66 -9.39
C HIS A 123 -13.56 -13.87 -9.21
N ALA A 124 -14.24 -13.94 -8.05
CA ALA A 124 -15.34 -14.87 -7.79
C ALA A 124 -16.62 -14.08 -7.49
N GLN A 125 -17.77 -14.64 -7.83
CA GLN A 125 -19.06 -14.00 -7.62
C GLN A 125 -20.07 -15.00 -7.06
N THR A 126 -20.84 -14.54 -6.07
CA THR A 126 -22.02 -15.25 -5.56
C THR A 126 -23.23 -14.32 -5.63
N VAL A 127 -24.43 -14.88 -5.78
CA VAL A 127 -25.69 -14.13 -5.84
C VAL A 127 -26.67 -14.72 -4.84
N HIS A 128 -27.23 -13.87 -4.00
CA HIS A 128 -28.20 -14.25 -2.99
C HIS A 128 -29.42 -13.32 -3.04
N GLU A 129 -30.63 -13.87 -2.90
CA GLU A 129 -31.83 -13.08 -2.66
C GLU A 129 -32.02 -12.87 -1.17
N VAL A 130 -32.33 -11.62 -0.77
CA VAL A 130 -32.52 -11.24 0.62
C VAL A 130 -33.85 -10.53 0.79
N ASP A 131 -34.69 -11.01 1.73
CA ASP A 131 -35.92 -10.30 2.13
C ASP A 131 -35.56 -9.05 2.96
N PHE A 132 -35.90 -7.89 2.41
CA PHE A 132 -35.59 -6.59 3.00
C PHE A 132 -36.76 -5.99 3.80
N SER A 133 -37.87 -6.72 3.98
CA SER A 133 -39.10 -6.22 4.62
C SER A 133 -38.86 -5.65 6.03
N ASN A 134 -38.07 -6.35 6.85
CA ASN A 134 -37.74 -5.89 8.20
C ASN A 134 -36.93 -4.59 8.20
N VAL A 135 -36.01 -4.41 7.23
CA VAL A 135 -35.21 -3.19 7.10
C VAL A 135 -36.08 -2.03 6.63
N VAL A 136 -37.04 -2.28 5.74
CA VAL A 136 -38.01 -1.29 5.27
C VAL A 136 -38.84 -0.77 6.46
N GLU A 137 -39.37 -1.67 7.29
CA GLU A 137 -40.15 -1.29 8.47
C GLU A 137 -39.32 -0.56 9.52
N ALA A 138 -38.14 -1.06 9.84
CA ALA A 138 -37.22 -0.41 10.79
C ALA A 138 -36.83 1.01 10.32
N ARG A 139 -36.57 1.18 9.03
CA ARG A 139 -36.29 2.49 8.45
C ARG A 139 -37.51 3.42 8.55
N LYS A 140 -38.72 2.93 8.27
CA LYS A 140 -39.95 3.71 8.35
C LYS A 140 -40.19 4.24 9.75
N GLN A 141 -39.99 3.42 10.77
CA GLN A 141 -40.16 3.78 12.19
C GLN A 141 -39.12 4.83 12.63
N ARG A 142 -37.88 4.77 12.15
CA ARG A 142 -36.78 5.62 12.61
C ARG A 142 -36.52 6.85 11.73
N LYS A 143 -37.17 6.92 10.55
CA LYS A 143 -36.91 7.99 9.55
C LYS A 143 -37.08 9.39 10.15
N GLN A 144 -38.13 9.60 10.97
CA GLN A 144 -38.42 10.91 11.58
C GLN A 144 -37.36 11.31 12.64
N GLU A 145 -36.97 10.35 13.49
CA GLU A 145 -35.89 10.56 14.49
C GLU A 145 -34.61 11.05 13.85
N PHE A 146 -34.22 10.45 12.69
CA PHE A 146 -33.02 10.85 11.95
C PHE A 146 -33.19 12.21 11.28
N ALA A 147 -34.37 12.49 10.71
CA ALA A 147 -34.68 13.79 10.10
C ALA A 147 -34.62 14.94 11.12
N ASP A 148 -35.10 14.74 12.34
CA ASP A 148 -35.02 15.70 13.43
C ASP A 148 -33.57 16.04 13.83
N ARG A 149 -32.64 15.14 13.55
CA ARG A 149 -31.18 15.32 13.72
C ARG A 149 -30.47 15.83 12.44
N GLY A 150 -31.25 16.22 11.43
CA GLY A 150 -30.74 16.73 10.16
C GLY A 150 -30.11 15.65 9.24
N VAL A 151 -30.39 14.37 9.48
CA VAL A 151 -29.78 13.23 8.74
C VAL A 151 -30.84 12.48 7.95
N LYS A 152 -30.54 12.15 6.69
CA LYS A 152 -31.40 11.34 5.83
C LYS A 152 -31.08 9.86 5.97
N LEU A 153 -31.91 9.10 6.69
CA LEU A 153 -31.75 7.66 6.81
C LEU A 153 -32.07 6.95 5.49
N THR A 154 -31.07 6.32 4.88
CA THR A 154 -31.17 5.57 3.62
C THR A 154 -31.07 4.06 3.87
N TYR A 155 -31.45 3.26 2.90
CA TYR A 155 -31.20 1.80 2.95
C TYR A 155 -29.70 1.48 2.88
N THR A 156 -28.91 2.31 2.16
CA THR A 156 -27.47 2.16 2.05
C THR A 156 -26.80 2.15 3.42
N ALA A 157 -27.24 3.03 4.37
CA ALA A 157 -26.69 3.05 5.72
C ALA A 157 -26.88 1.70 6.45
N TYR A 158 -28.04 1.02 6.28
CA TYR A 158 -28.26 -0.30 6.84
C TYR A 158 -27.36 -1.36 6.19
N ILE A 159 -27.22 -1.30 4.85
CA ILE A 159 -26.35 -2.23 4.11
C ILE A 159 -24.89 -2.07 4.56
N MET A 160 -24.42 -0.83 4.69
CA MET A 160 -23.05 -0.56 5.16
C MET A 160 -22.82 -1.06 6.58
N LYS A 161 -23.79 -0.84 7.48
CA LYS A 161 -23.68 -1.36 8.85
C LYS A 161 -23.65 -2.89 8.87
N ALA A 162 -24.51 -3.55 8.11
CA ALA A 162 -24.53 -5.00 8.00
C ALA A 162 -23.22 -5.54 7.39
N ALA A 163 -22.68 -4.87 6.37
CA ALA A 163 -21.41 -5.23 5.77
C ALA A 163 -20.25 -5.10 6.77
N ALA A 164 -20.18 -4.00 7.54
CA ALA A 164 -19.17 -3.79 8.55
C ALA A 164 -19.23 -4.87 9.66
N ASP A 165 -20.43 -5.20 10.13
CA ASP A 165 -20.62 -6.25 11.14
C ASP A 165 -20.21 -7.63 10.60
N ALA A 166 -20.52 -7.92 9.33
CA ALA A 166 -20.12 -9.16 8.66
C ALA A 166 -18.60 -9.24 8.46
N LEU A 167 -17.93 -8.15 8.08
CA LEU A 167 -16.48 -8.11 7.91
C LEU A 167 -15.74 -8.33 9.24
N ARG A 168 -16.31 -7.88 10.35
CA ARG A 168 -15.80 -8.16 11.71
C ARG A 168 -15.95 -9.63 12.08
N GLU A 169 -17.07 -10.26 11.73
CA GLU A 169 -17.34 -11.66 11.99
C GLU A 169 -16.52 -12.60 11.10
N PHE A 170 -16.28 -12.17 9.85
CA PHE A 170 -15.53 -12.92 8.84
C PHE A 170 -14.29 -12.17 8.35
N PRO A 171 -13.21 -12.06 9.16
CA PRO A 171 -12.04 -11.25 8.82
C PRO A 171 -11.32 -11.69 7.54
N MET A 172 -11.49 -12.96 7.13
CA MET A 172 -10.91 -13.46 5.88
C MET A 172 -11.44 -12.73 4.64
N VAL A 173 -12.66 -12.18 4.68
CA VAL A 173 -13.22 -11.41 3.57
C VAL A 173 -12.54 -10.04 3.43
N ASN A 174 -11.98 -9.51 4.55
CA ASN A 174 -11.19 -8.28 4.56
C ASN A 174 -9.68 -8.57 4.63
N ALA A 175 -9.21 -9.55 3.83
CA ALA A 175 -7.82 -9.94 3.78
C ALA A 175 -7.25 -9.75 2.38
N ALA A 176 -5.93 -9.66 2.29
CA ALA A 176 -5.18 -9.61 1.05
C ALA A 176 -4.01 -10.59 1.11
N MET A 177 -3.56 -11.06 -0.04
CA MET A 177 -2.27 -11.76 -0.13
C MET A 177 -1.15 -10.72 -0.25
N ASP A 178 0.01 -11.03 0.33
CA ASP A 178 1.18 -10.20 0.11
C ASP A 178 1.70 -10.34 -1.33
N PRO A 179 2.57 -9.43 -1.80
CA PRO A 179 3.10 -9.49 -3.16
C PRO A 179 3.89 -10.76 -3.47
N ASP A 180 4.48 -11.40 -2.45
CA ASP A 180 5.27 -12.62 -2.58
C ASP A 180 4.41 -13.88 -2.48
N GLU A 181 3.08 -13.73 -2.26
CA GLU A 181 2.09 -14.82 -2.14
C GLU A 181 2.38 -15.83 -1.01
N GLU A 182 3.19 -15.44 -0.04
CA GLU A 182 3.57 -16.30 1.09
C GLU A 182 2.66 -16.12 2.32
N HIS A 183 2.01 -14.93 2.46
CA HIS A 183 1.25 -14.58 3.64
C HIS A 183 -0.14 -14.03 3.30
N ILE A 184 -1.09 -14.27 4.21
CA ILE A 184 -2.40 -13.62 4.19
C ILE A 184 -2.37 -12.47 5.19
N ILE A 185 -2.65 -11.27 4.71
CA ILE A 185 -2.70 -10.04 5.51
C ILE A 185 -4.15 -9.76 5.88
N TYR A 186 -4.52 -10.02 7.13
CA TYR A 186 -5.82 -9.63 7.67
C TYR A 186 -5.80 -8.15 8.03
N ARG A 187 -6.72 -7.37 7.44
CA ARG A 187 -6.84 -5.94 7.74
C ARG A 187 -7.49 -5.75 9.10
N GLY A 188 -6.88 -4.91 9.95
CA GLY A 188 -7.43 -4.56 11.26
C GLY A 188 -8.55 -3.53 11.18
N ASP A 189 -8.45 -2.60 10.23
CA ASP A 189 -9.43 -1.54 10.02
C ASP A 189 -10.50 -1.98 9.04
N ILE A 190 -11.75 -1.56 9.28
CA ILE A 190 -12.90 -1.85 8.41
C ILE A 190 -13.36 -0.54 7.78
N ASP A 191 -12.82 -0.25 6.61
CA ASP A 191 -13.15 0.92 5.81
C ASP A 191 -14.02 0.52 4.63
N ILE A 192 -15.12 1.25 4.39
CA ILE A 192 -16.04 0.93 3.30
C ILE A 192 -16.07 2.06 2.30
N GLY A 193 -15.68 1.76 1.05
CA GLY A 193 -15.82 2.66 -0.07
C GLY A 193 -17.26 2.70 -0.59
N MET A 194 -17.81 3.91 -0.76
CA MET A 194 -19.13 4.11 -1.35
C MET A 194 -19.03 4.75 -2.73
N ALA A 195 -19.43 4.02 -3.76
CA ALA A 195 -19.44 4.56 -5.12
C ALA A 195 -20.53 5.62 -5.29
N VAL A 196 -20.13 6.82 -5.69
CA VAL A 196 -21.03 7.96 -5.96
C VAL A 196 -20.86 8.41 -7.40
N ALA A 197 -21.96 8.35 -8.16
CA ALA A 197 -21.99 8.82 -9.53
C ALA A 197 -22.01 10.35 -9.57
N LEU A 198 -21.16 10.93 -10.41
CA LEU A 198 -21.15 12.34 -10.77
C LEU A 198 -21.39 12.47 -12.28
N ASP A 199 -21.69 13.70 -12.74
CA ASP A 199 -21.82 13.95 -14.19
C ASP A 199 -20.53 13.59 -14.93
N GLY A 200 -20.58 12.50 -15.71
CA GLY A 200 -19.46 12.02 -16.51
C GLY A 200 -18.32 11.33 -15.75
N SER A 201 -18.45 11.09 -14.43
CA SER A 201 -17.43 10.45 -13.61
C SER A 201 -18.01 9.64 -12.45
N LEU A 202 -17.13 8.93 -11.73
CA LEU A 202 -17.44 8.21 -10.51
C LEU A 202 -16.36 8.51 -9.48
N ILE A 203 -16.76 8.77 -8.24
CA ILE A 203 -15.85 8.82 -7.10
C ILE A 203 -16.22 7.75 -6.09
N VAL A 204 -15.22 7.29 -5.34
CA VAL A 204 -15.42 6.27 -4.29
C VAL A 204 -14.77 6.78 -3.00
N PRO A 205 -15.44 7.70 -2.26
CA PRO A 205 -14.96 8.08 -0.95
C PRO A 205 -14.96 6.87 -0.01
N SER A 206 -13.94 6.76 0.84
CA SER A 206 -13.89 5.80 1.93
C SER A 206 -14.49 6.39 3.19
N ILE A 207 -15.23 5.57 3.92
CA ILE A 207 -15.70 5.85 5.27
C ILE A 207 -14.86 4.96 6.18
N ASP A 208 -14.00 5.58 6.97
CA ASP A 208 -13.03 4.89 7.80
C ASP A 208 -13.68 4.39 9.10
N GLY A 209 -13.27 3.22 9.59
CA GLY A 209 -13.72 2.66 10.85
C GLY A 209 -15.24 2.46 10.93
N VAL A 210 -15.89 2.01 9.87
CA VAL A 210 -17.37 1.92 9.80
C VAL A 210 -17.96 0.99 10.87
N ASP A 211 -17.23 0.02 11.31
CA ASP A 211 -17.63 -0.92 12.36
C ASP A 211 -17.78 -0.25 13.73
N GLU A 212 -17.01 0.80 14.02
CA GLU A 212 -17.10 1.62 15.22
C GLU A 212 -18.25 2.65 15.17
N LEU A 213 -18.76 2.93 13.97
CA LEU A 213 -19.81 3.91 13.78
C LEU A 213 -21.20 3.36 14.13
N SER A 214 -22.00 4.19 14.78
CA SER A 214 -23.44 3.95 14.90
C SER A 214 -24.14 4.12 13.54
N LEU A 215 -25.35 3.57 13.39
CA LEU A 215 -26.15 3.77 12.17
C LEU A 215 -26.35 5.27 11.86
N LEU A 216 -26.44 6.13 12.87
CA LEU A 216 -26.52 7.59 12.70
C LEU A 216 -25.19 8.15 12.17
N GLY A 217 -24.04 7.67 12.65
CA GLY A 217 -22.73 8.06 12.19
C GLY A 217 -22.52 7.73 10.70
N ILE A 218 -22.91 6.52 10.32
CA ILE A 218 -22.85 6.07 8.92
C ILE A 218 -23.78 6.86 8.01
N ALA A 219 -24.97 7.24 8.50
CA ALA A 219 -25.96 7.96 7.70
C ALA A 219 -25.65 9.47 7.55
N ARG A 220 -24.75 10.02 8.35
CA ARG A 220 -24.32 11.43 8.33
C ARG A 220 -23.26 11.71 7.31
#